data_fbd1f510d557266e0afdc42e74dbd528
#
_entry.id   fbd1f510d557266e0afdc42e74dbd528
#
_cell.length_a   1.000
_cell.length_b   1.000
_cell.length_c   1.000
_cell.angle_alpha   90.00
_cell.angle_beta   90.00
_cell.angle_gamma   90.00
#
_symmetry.space_group_name_H-M   'P 1'
#
loop_
_entity.id
_entity.type
_entity.pdbx_description
1 polymer ?
#
loop_
_entity_poly.entity_id
_entity_poly.type
_entity_poly.pdbx_seq_one_letter_code
_entity_poly.pdbx_strand_id
1 'polypeptide(L)'
;MTNIDQNLLYRYFAKETSHEENAAVGEWLRNDEMHQKEFDKELKMFLLLHFAANGKTIREIETAEAGPAREKSGIKIFRRILYSAAAAVIAMIVFLTGSYVATKRTDSMLAHTMTSIEVPAGSRMDITLPDGTQVKLNSGTTLTYPMKFSDRKRNVELRGEALFNVTHNPDQPFVVSTYASDIEVLGTKFNVNAYPEKNSFHVALIEGKVKVNSKSGQVAYLYPGENVTLSDNILEKNTVSQEGELLWTNGKLNIAGLGFSDIISEIERSFGVQIIVECPEPEINISRGELLVSDGIDMALKSLQYFADFSYTRDYKTGTIHIR
;
A
#
# COMPACT_ATOMS: atom_id res chain seq x y z
N MET A 1 28.04 -20.64 -41.81
CA MET A 1 27.59 -20.51 -40.40
C MET A 1 28.50 -21.38 -39.56
N THR A 2 29.31 -20.80 -38.72
CA THR A 2 30.20 -21.52 -37.80
C THR A 2 29.32 -22.23 -36.79
N ASN A 3 29.37 -23.58 -36.75
CA ASN A 3 28.61 -24.37 -35.79
C ASN A 3 29.25 -24.15 -34.40
N ILE A 4 28.52 -23.63 -33.45
CA ILE A 4 29.01 -23.40 -32.08
C ILE A 4 28.90 -24.74 -31.34
N ASP A 5 30.02 -25.44 -31.26
CA ASP A 5 30.16 -26.71 -30.54
C ASP A 5 30.95 -26.52 -29.22
N GLN A 6 30.96 -27.52 -28.38
CA GLN A 6 31.67 -27.54 -27.10
C GLN A 6 33.17 -27.25 -27.26
N ASN A 7 33.78 -27.72 -28.34
CA ASN A 7 35.21 -27.52 -28.60
C ASN A 7 35.53 -26.06 -28.91
N LEU A 8 34.66 -25.37 -29.66
CA LEU A 8 34.81 -23.94 -29.95
C LEU A 8 34.63 -23.11 -28.67
N LEU A 9 33.67 -23.48 -27.81
CA LEU A 9 33.49 -22.80 -26.51
C LEU A 9 34.71 -22.97 -25.58
N TYR A 10 35.31 -24.19 -25.57
CA TYR A 10 36.50 -24.43 -24.75
C TYR A 10 37.73 -23.65 -25.26
N ARG A 11 37.93 -23.56 -26.59
CA ARG A 11 38.94 -22.68 -27.20
C ARG A 11 38.67 -21.20 -26.93
N TYR A 12 37.42 -20.80 -26.92
CA TYR A 12 36.99 -19.43 -26.55
C TYR A 12 37.36 -19.14 -25.09
N PHE A 13 37.10 -20.01 -24.14
CA PHE A 13 37.48 -19.88 -22.75
C PHE A 13 38.99 -19.88 -22.55
N ALA A 14 39.72 -20.62 -23.33
CA ALA A 14 41.18 -20.65 -23.34
C ALA A 14 41.82 -19.43 -24.04
N LYS A 15 41.03 -18.56 -24.69
CA LYS A 15 41.47 -17.42 -25.51
C LYS A 15 42.28 -17.86 -26.77
N GLU A 16 41.97 -19.01 -27.32
CA GLU A 16 42.64 -19.60 -28.49
C GLU A 16 41.78 -19.51 -29.77
N THR A 17 40.80 -18.63 -29.80
CA THR A 17 39.88 -18.42 -30.92
C THR A 17 40.25 -17.20 -31.76
N SER A 18 39.94 -17.25 -33.07
CA SER A 18 40.12 -16.12 -33.98
C SER A 18 39.11 -15.01 -33.74
N HIS A 19 39.33 -13.84 -34.36
CA HIS A 19 38.41 -12.68 -34.25
C HIS A 19 37.02 -13.01 -34.85
N GLU A 20 36.98 -13.82 -35.94
CA GLU A 20 35.73 -14.25 -36.58
C GLU A 20 34.96 -15.27 -35.71
N GLU A 21 35.66 -16.20 -35.06
CA GLU A 21 35.09 -17.16 -34.12
C GLU A 21 34.54 -16.47 -32.87
N ASN A 22 35.24 -15.44 -32.34
CA ASN A 22 34.77 -14.63 -31.23
C ASN A 22 33.47 -13.87 -31.56
N ALA A 23 33.39 -13.34 -32.77
CA ALA A 23 32.18 -12.64 -33.24
C ALA A 23 31.01 -13.62 -33.36
N ALA A 24 31.24 -14.83 -33.88
CA ALA A 24 30.22 -15.88 -34.01
C ALA A 24 29.67 -16.33 -32.63
N VAL A 25 30.54 -16.53 -31.64
CA VAL A 25 30.12 -16.84 -30.26
C VAL A 25 29.31 -15.69 -29.65
N GLY A 26 29.72 -14.44 -29.86
CA GLY A 26 29.00 -13.26 -29.38
C GLY A 26 27.62 -13.08 -30.03
N GLU A 27 27.45 -13.44 -31.30
CA GLU A 27 26.17 -13.42 -32.00
C GLU A 27 25.25 -14.56 -31.53
N TRP A 28 25.81 -15.76 -31.35
CA TRP A 28 25.10 -16.92 -30.83
C TRP A 28 24.51 -16.67 -29.44
N LEU A 29 25.27 -16.03 -28.54
CA LEU A 29 24.80 -15.64 -27.19
C LEU A 29 23.67 -14.63 -27.21
N ARG A 30 23.56 -13.74 -28.22
CA ARG A 30 22.51 -12.72 -28.32
C ARG A 30 21.20 -13.24 -28.88
N ASN A 31 21.22 -14.42 -29.54
CA ASN A 31 20.05 -14.90 -30.27
C ASN A 31 19.07 -15.71 -29.44
N ASP A 32 19.47 -16.29 -28.29
CA ASP A 32 18.58 -17.10 -27.45
C ASP A 32 19.07 -17.13 -25.98
N GLU A 33 18.15 -16.99 -25.02
CA GLU A 33 18.45 -17.19 -23.59
C GLU A 33 18.90 -18.60 -23.22
N MET A 34 18.50 -19.61 -24.00
CA MET A 34 18.97 -20.98 -23.84
C MET A 34 20.48 -21.11 -24.12
N HIS A 35 21.01 -20.36 -25.09
CA HIS A 35 22.43 -20.33 -25.41
C HIS A 35 23.27 -19.77 -24.26
N GLN A 36 22.72 -18.79 -23.52
CA GLN A 36 23.37 -18.23 -22.35
C GLN A 36 23.50 -19.25 -21.21
N LYS A 37 22.45 -20.05 -20.98
CA LYS A 37 22.48 -21.13 -19.98
C LYS A 37 23.46 -22.25 -20.36
N GLU A 38 23.53 -22.57 -21.64
CA GLU A 38 24.48 -23.57 -22.17
C GLU A 38 25.93 -23.06 -22.04
N PHE A 39 26.20 -21.82 -22.39
CA PHE A 39 27.50 -21.17 -22.22
C PHE A 39 27.96 -21.17 -20.75
N ASP A 40 27.08 -20.81 -19.80
CA ASP A 40 27.41 -20.82 -18.37
C ASP A 40 27.70 -22.23 -17.85
N LYS A 41 26.98 -23.22 -18.35
CA LYS A 41 27.21 -24.64 -18.01
C LYS A 41 28.59 -25.12 -18.51
N GLU A 42 28.91 -24.82 -19.76
CA GLU A 42 30.19 -25.23 -20.36
C GLU A 42 31.37 -24.47 -19.76
N LEU A 43 31.19 -23.17 -19.41
CA LEU A 43 32.21 -22.40 -18.71
C LEU A 43 32.51 -23.01 -17.33
N LYS A 44 31.50 -23.41 -16.57
CA LYS A 44 31.71 -24.09 -15.28
C LYS A 44 32.46 -25.38 -15.43
N MET A 45 32.13 -26.16 -16.44
CA MET A 45 32.81 -27.44 -16.72
C MET A 45 34.28 -27.20 -17.12
N PHE A 46 34.55 -26.24 -17.99
CA PHE A 46 35.90 -25.84 -18.39
C PHE A 46 36.75 -25.40 -17.18
N LEU A 47 36.19 -24.54 -16.31
CA LEU A 47 36.87 -24.10 -15.11
C LEU A 47 37.19 -25.25 -14.17
N LEU A 48 36.24 -26.18 -13.93
CA LEU A 48 36.46 -27.37 -13.10
C LEU A 48 37.56 -28.25 -13.66
N LEU A 49 37.59 -28.52 -14.99
CA LEU A 49 38.61 -29.33 -15.66
C LEU A 49 39.98 -28.63 -15.60
N HIS A 50 40.01 -27.31 -15.83
CA HIS A 50 41.26 -26.53 -15.83
C HIS A 50 41.87 -26.45 -14.42
N PHE A 51 41.06 -26.28 -13.38
CA PHE A 51 41.52 -26.30 -11.98
C PHE A 51 41.95 -27.73 -11.56
N ALA A 52 41.22 -28.78 -11.99
CA ALA A 52 41.60 -30.14 -11.69
C ALA A 52 42.94 -30.55 -12.40
N ALA A 53 43.13 -30.13 -13.64
CA ALA A 53 44.37 -30.38 -14.39
C ALA A 53 45.57 -29.65 -13.79
N ASN A 54 45.41 -28.36 -13.42
CA ASN A 54 46.49 -27.60 -12.77
C ASN A 54 46.85 -28.13 -11.38
N GLY A 55 45.88 -28.71 -10.65
CA GLY A 55 46.12 -29.33 -9.34
C GLY A 55 47.01 -30.60 -9.45
N LYS A 56 46.96 -31.33 -10.58
CA LYS A 56 47.84 -32.51 -10.86
C LYS A 56 49.26 -32.10 -11.26
N THR A 57 49.40 -31.03 -12.04
CA THR A 57 50.68 -30.53 -12.50
C THR A 57 51.55 -29.99 -11.34
N ILE A 58 50.96 -29.47 -10.28
CA ILE A 58 51.68 -29.01 -9.10
C ILE A 58 52.28 -30.16 -8.28
N ARG A 59 51.67 -31.35 -8.30
CA ARG A 59 52.14 -32.54 -7.59
C ARG A 59 53.27 -33.27 -8.33
N GLU A 60 53.31 -33.19 -9.65
CA GLU A 60 54.36 -33.80 -10.48
C GLU A 60 55.62 -32.95 -10.57
N ILE A 61 55.53 -31.64 -10.35
CA ILE A 61 56.68 -30.72 -10.32
C ILE A 61 57.45 -30.79 -8.98
N GLU A 62 56.84 -31.27 -7.91
CA GLU A 62 57.53 -31.45 -6.62
C GLU A 62 58.47 -32.69 -6.60
N THR A 63 58.41 -33.55 -7.59
CA THR A 63 59.24 -34.79 -7.64
C THR A 63 60.35 -34.80 -8.70
N ALA A 64 60.50 -33.77 -9.51
CA ALA A 64 61.55 -33.67 -10.52
C ALA A 64 62.42 -32.41 -10.29
N GLU A 65 63.67 -32.66 -9.92
CA GLU A 65 64.86 -31.82 -10.00
C GLU A 65 65.15 -30.79 -8.88
N ALA A 66 66.06 -31.24 -8.05
CA ALA A 66 67.00 -30.38 -7.35
C ALA A 66 67.97 -29.69 -8.32
N GLY A 67 67.66 -28.49 -8.81
CA GLY A 67 68.55 -27.59 -9.55
C GLY A 67 68.52 -26.20 -8.88
N PRO A 68 69.57 -25.34 -9.03
CA PRO A 68 69.89 -24.27 -8.10
C PRO A 68 68.83 -23.16 -8.04
N ALA A 69 68.66 -22.66 -6.83
CA ALA A 69 67.75 -21.61 -6.38
C ALA A 69 67.45 -20.53 -7.43
N ARG A 70 66.29 -20.54 -8.02
CA ARG A 70 65.71 -19.37 -8.67
C ARG A 70 64.46 -18.94 -7.92
N GLU A 71 64.49 -17.69 -7.47
CA GLU A 71 63.59 -16.98 -6.60
C GLU A 71 62.09 -17.42 -6.59
N LYS A 72 61.64 -17.84 -5.42
CA LYS A 72 60.25 -18.15 -5.05
C LYS A 72 59.30 -16.93 -5.02
N SER A 73 59.44 -16.01 -5.98
CA SER A 73 58.63 -14.74 -6.00
C SER A 73 57.19 -14.94 -6.54
N GLY A 74 57.02 -15.79 -7.58
CA GLY A 74 55.72 -15.94 -8.27
C GLY A 74 54.61 -16.59 -7.41
N ILE A 75 54.95 -17.59 -6.58
CA ILE A 75 53.98 -18.32 -5.75
C ILE A 75 53.45 -17.42 -4.62
N LYS A 76 54.27 -16.55 -4.06
CA LYS A 76 53.85 -15.60 -3.05
C LYS A 76 52.91 -14.53 -3.61
N ILE A 77 53.12 -14.10 -4.86
CA ILE A 77 52.26 -13.12 -5.57
C ILE A 77 50.91 -13.75 -5.91
N PHE A 78 50.91 -14.97 -6.45
CA PHE A 78 49.66 -15.68 -6.78
C PHE A 78 48.79 -15.96 -5.54
N ARG A 79 49.39 -16.43 -4.44
CA ARG A 79 48.68 -16.60 -3.16
C ARG A 79 48.13 -15.26 -2.63
N ARG A 80 48.85 -14.17 -2.77
CA ARG A 80 48.37 -12.82 -2.38
C ARG A 80 47.17 -12.40 -3.24
N ILE A 81 47.22 -12.61 -4.56
CA ILE A 81 46.08 -12.32 -5.48
C ILE A 81 44.88 -13.19 -5.14
N LEU A 82 45.08 -14.48 -4.85
CA LEU A 82 44.00 -15.38 -4.46
C LEU A 82 43.35 -14.98 -3.15
N TYR A 83 44.16 -14.60 -2.14
CA TYR A 83 43.63 -14.12 -0.86
C TYR A 83 42.92 -12.77 -1.01
N SER A 84 43.40 -11.87 -1.87
CA SER A 84 42.77 -10.58 -2.12
C SER A 84 41.46 -10.74 -2.85
N ALA A 85 41.35 -11.68 -3.83
CA ALA A 85 40.10 -12.02 -4.53
C ALA A 85 39.08 -12.64 -3.55
N ALA A 86 39.51 -13.59 -2.71
CA ALA A 86 38.65 -14.17 -1.69
C ALA A 86 38.16 -13.11 -0.67
N ALA A 87 39.04 -12.23 -0.24
CA ALA A 87 38.71 -11.13 0.67
C ALA A 87 37.70 -10.15 0.01
N ALA A 88 37.86 -9.85 -1.30
CA ALA A 88 36.92 -9.00 -2.03
C ALA A 88 35.53 -9.64 -2.15
N VAL A 89 35.43 -10.94 -2.42
CA VAL A 89 34.16 -11.68 -2.45
C VAL A 89 33.49 -11.67 -1.07
N ILE A 90 34.25 -11.94 -0.02
CA ILE A 90 33.72 -11.90 1.36
C ILE A 90 33.24 -10.48 1.69
N ALA A 91 34.02 -9.44 1.36
CA ALA A 91 33.63 -8.06 1.56
C ALA A 91 32.35 -7.70 0.78
N MET A 92 32.22 -8.18 -0.45
CA MET A 92 31.01 -7.98 -1.26
C MET A 92 29.81 -8.68 -0.65
N ILE A 93 29.95 -9.91 -0.15
CA ILE A 93 28.86 -10.63 0.53
C ILE A 93 28.45 -9.88 1.82
N VAL A 94 29.43 -9.45 2.62
CA VAL A 94 29.16 -8.67 3.85
C VAL A 94 28.48 -7.33 3.52
N PHE A 95 28.91 -6.66 2.45
CA PHE A 95 28.29 -5.41 1.99
C PHE A 95 26.86 -5.65 1.52
N LEU A 96 26.62 -6.66 0.69
CA LEU A 96 25.26 -6.99 0.17
C LEU A 96 24.32 -7.44 1.30
N THR A 97 24.80 -8.29 2.21
CA THR A 97 24.01 -8.71 3.38
C THR A 97 23.78 -7.55 4.34
N GLY A 98 24.79 -6.73 4.59
CA GLY A 98 24.68 -5.53 5.44
C GLY A 98 23.69 -4.52 4.87
N SER A 99 23.75 -4.24 3.57
CA SER A 99 22.81 -3.35 2.90
C SER A 99 21.38 -3.90 2.91
N TYR A 100 21.20 -5.21 2.66
CA TYR A 100 19.90 -5.87 2.75
C TYR A 100 19.28 -5.78 4.16
N VAL A 101 20.09 -6.05 5.20
CA VAL A 101 19.64 -5.94 6.60
C VAL A 101 19.32 -4.50 6.98
N ALA A 102 20.15 -3.53 6.51
CA ALA A 102 19.92 -2.12 6.77
C ALA A 102 18.62 -1.63 6.13
N THR A 103 18.35 -1.99 4.87
CA THR A 103 17.08 -1.62 4.19
C THR A 103 15.88 -2.25 4.89
N LYS A 104 15.95 -3.53 5.26
CA LYS A 104 14.87 -4.21 6.00
C LYS A 104 14.60 -3.57 7.37
N ARG A 105 15.64 -3.12 8.08
CA ARG A 105 15.48 -2.41 9.36
C ARG A 105 14.81 -1.04 9.16
N THR A 106 15.24 -0.28 8.16
CA THR A 106 14.63 1.02 7.83
C THR A 106 13.17 0.85 7.43
N ASP A 107 12.85 -0.13 6.58
CA ASP A 107 11.48 -0.44 6.19
C ASP A 107 10.60 -0.81 7.37
N SER A 108 11.13 -1.62 8.31
CA SER A 108 10.43 -1.97 9.54
C SER A 108 10.18 -0.76 10.44
N MET A 109 11.15 0.15 10.58
CA MET A 109 10.97 1.38 11.35
C MET A 109 9.89 2.29 10.73
N LEU A 110 9.92 2.48 9.41
CA LEU A 110 8.92 3.29 8.70
C LEU A 110 7.51 2.67 8.78
N ALA A 111 7.41 1.34 8.77
CA ALA A 111 6.13 0.64 8.94
C ALA A 111 5.55 0.77 10.36
N HIS A 112 6.36 1.07 11.36
CA HIS A 112 5.90 1.33 12.74
C HIS A 112 5.71 2.83 13.02
N THR A 113 6.20 3.72 12.15
CA THR A 113 5.99 5.16 12.29
C THR A 113 4.63 5.52 11.73
N MET A 114 3.68 5.81 12.61
CA MET A 114 2.32 6.18 12.24
C MET A 114 2.19 7.68 12.01
N THR A 115 1.45 8.05 10.97
CA THR A 115 1.02 9.42 10.67
C THR A 115 -0.47 9.51 10.91
N SER A 116 -0.92 10.51 11.62
CA SER A 116 -2.34 10.79 11.83
C SER A 116 -2.72 12.11 11.18
N ILE A 117 -3.79 12.10 10.41
CA ILE A 117 -4.40 13.27 9.79
C ILE A 117 -5.77 13.44 10.42
N GLU A 118 -6.03 14.63 10.95
CA GLU A 118 -7.32 15.03 11.47
C GLU A 118 -7.91 16.13 10.58
N VAL A 119 -9.10 15.90 10.07
CA VAL A 119 -9.85 16.87 9.28
C VAL A 119 -10.76 17.66 10.20
N PRO A 120 -10.58 18.99 10.32
CA PRO A 120 -11.45 19.82 11.15
C PRO A 120 -12.92 19.74 10.69
N ALA A 121 -13.84 19.96 11.63
CA ALA A 121 -15.25 20.13 11.30
C ALA A 121 -15.41 21.27 10.27
N GLY A 122 -16.34 21.13 9.35
CA GLY A 122 -16.57 22.07 8.24
C GLY A 122 -15.58 21.93 7.07
N SER A 123 -14.59 21.04 7.15
CA SER A 123 -13.56 20.84 6.12
C SER A 123 -13.64 19.45 5.50
N ARG A 124 -13.03 19.29 4.34
CA ARG A 124 -12.79 18.01 3.68
C ARG A 124 -11.38 17.99 3.13
N MET A 125 -10.79 16.81 2.99
CA MET A 125 -9.41 16.66 2.52
C MET A 125 -9.27 15.47 1.58
N ASP A 126 -8.53 15.67 0.50
CA ASP A 126 -8.11 14.60 -0.40
C ASP A 126 -6.64 14.29 -0.14
N ILE A 127 -6.32 13.02 0.05
CA ILE A 127 -4.93 12.56 0.28
C ILE A 127 -4.60 11.36 -0.60
N THR A 128 -3.31 11.17 -0.83
CA THR A 128 -2.78 9.95 -1.47
C THR A 128 -1.87 9.25 -0.49
N LEU A 129 -2.16 7.99 -0.21
CA LEU A 129 -1.39 7.13 0.68
C LEU A 129 -0.09 6.62 0.01
N PRO A 130 0.87 6.07 0.78
CA PRO A 130 2.15 5.60 0.24
C PRO A 130 2.07 4.53 -0.85
N ASP A 131 0.97 3.78 -0.95
CA ASP A 131 0.71 2.76 -1.98
C ASP A 131 0.00 3.31 -3.22
N GLY A 132 -0.26 4.63 -3.28
CA GLY A 132 -1.01 5.28 -4.34
C GLY A 132 -2.54 5.25 -4.16
N THR A 133 -3.05 4.66 -3.07
CA THR A 133 -4.48 4.70 -2.72
C THR A 133 -4.93 6.14 -2.52
N GLN A 134 -6.02 6.53 -3.18
CA GLN A 134 -6.64 7.85 -3.01
C GLN A 134 -7.73 7.78 -1.96
N VAL A 135 -7.73 8.73 -1.03
CA VAL A 135 -8.71 8.80 0.05
C VAL A 135 -9.29 10.21 0.12
N LYS A 136 -10.61 10.31 0.08
CA LYS A 136 -11.33 11.54 0.44
C LYS A 136 -11.81 11.41 1.87
N LEU A 137 -11.45 12.37 2.71
CA LEU A 137 -11.82 12.44 4.13
C LEU A 137 -12.91 13.47 4.33
N ASN A 138 -13.98 13.10 5.01
CA ASN A 138 -15.07 14.00 5.37
C ASN A 138 -14.75 14.77 6.67
N SER A 139 -15.59 15.72 7.01
CA SER A 139 -15.49 16.57 8.21
C SER A 139 -15.42 15.76 9.50
N GLY A 140 -14.54 16.16 10.42
CA GLY A 140 -14.35 15.50 11.71
C GLY A 140 -13.74 14.11 11.62
N THR A 141 -13.10 13.77 10.49
CA THR A 141 -12.48 12.46 10.26
C THR A 141 -11.03 12.46 10.69
N THR A 142 -10.63 11.39 11.39
CA THR A 142 -9.22 11.08 11.68
C THR A 142 -8.83 9.81 10.92
N LEU A 143 -7.73 9.89 10.15
CA LEU A 143 -7.13 8.75 9.48
C LEU A 143 -5.69 8.58 9.97
N THR A 144 -5.37 7.38 10.45
CA THR A 144 -4.02 7.01 10.90
C THR A 144 -3.47 5.90 10.01
N TYR A 145 -2.26 6.10 9.48
CA TYR A 145 -1.62 5.16 8.57
C TYR A 145 -0.10 5.19 8.74
N PRO A 146 0.64 4.12 8.39
CA PRO A 146 2.09 4.08 8.50
C PRO A 146 2.75 4.86 7.36
N MET A 147 3.94 5.40 7.61
CA MET A 147 4.74 6.07 6.57
C MET A 147 5.12 5.13 5.41
N LYS A 148 5.20 3.82 5.69
CA LYS A 148 5.36 2.75 4.70
C LYS A 148 4.53 1.55 5.11
N PHE A 149 3.76 0.97 4.19
CA PHE A 149 3.03 -0.26 4.48
C PHE A 149 3.97 -1.45 4.65
N SER A 150 3.59 -2.40 5.51
CA SER A 150 4.33 -3.65 5.70
C SER A 150 4.20 -4.54 4.46
N ASP A 151 5.14 -5.46 4.25
CA ASP A 151 5.12 -6.39 3.09
C ASP A 151 3.89 -7.32 3.08
N ARG A 152 3.15 -7.45 4.18
CA ARG A 152 2.03 -8.39 4.33
C ARG A 152 0.65 -7.76 4.19
N LYS A 153 0.47 -6.55 4.71
CA LYS A 153 -0.83 -5.86 4.76
C LYS A 153 -0.64 -4.35 4.72
N ARG A 154 -1.63 -3.66 4.16
CA ARG A 154 -1.75 -2.21 4.13
C ARG A 154 -2.82 -1.79 5.13
N ASN A 155 -2.44 -1.60 6.40
CA ASN A 155 -3.38 -1.26 7.46
C ASN A 155 -3.49 0.24 7.64
N VAL A 156 -4.72 0.72 7.79
CA VAL A 156 -5.05 2.09 8.20
C VAL A 156 -6.12 2.04 9.29
N GLU A 157 -6.18 3.05 10.15
CA GLU A 157 -7.22 3.21 11.16
C GLU A 157 -8.07 4.43 10.82
N LEU A 158 -9.40 4.25 10.83
CA LEU A 158 -10.36 5.28 10.50
C LEU A 158 -11.30 5.52 11.69
N ARG A 159 -11.45 6.81 12.03
CA ARG A 159 -12.53 7.33 12.85
C ARG A 159 -13.20 8.45 12.06
N GLY A 160 -14.47 8.30 11.68
CA GLY A 160 -15.16 9.23 10.83
C GLY A 160 -15.60 8.65 9.50
N GLU A 161 -15.65 9.47 8.46
CA GLU A 161 -16.12 9.06 7.14
C GLU A 161 -15.07 9.30 6.05
N ALA A 162 -14.83 8.26 5.23
CA ALA A 162 -13.89 8.34 4.13
C ALA A 162 -14.32 7.50 2.93
N LEU A 163 -14.10 8.05 1.75
CA LEU A 163 -14.17 7.34 0.47
C LEU A 163 -12.78 6.88 0.08
N PHE A 164 -12.59 5.59 -0.03
CA PHE A 164 -11.35 4.95 -0.46
C PHE A 164 -11.44 4.53 -1.93
N ASN A 165 -10.41 4.84 -2.71
CA ASN A 165 -10.15 4.29 -4.02
C ASN A 165 -8.81 3.56 -3.95
N VAL A 166 -8.85 2.28 -3.58
CA VAL A 166 -7.70 1.48 -3.20
C VAL A 166 -6.98 0.95 -4.43
N THR A 167 -5.66 1.18 -4.49
CA THR A 167 -4.78 0.61 -5.52
C THR A 167 -4.83 -0.92 -5.47
N HIS A 168 -5.06 -1.54 -6.63
CA HIS A 168 -5.18 -3.00 -6.74
C HIS A 168 -3.85 -3.71 -6.44
N ASN A 169 -3.86 -4.56 -5.41
CA ASN A 169 -2.72 -5.40 -5.03
C ASN A 169 -3.23 -6.63 -4.26
N PRO A 170 -3.42 -7.78 -4.93
CA PRO A 170 -3.95 -9.00 -4.32
C PRO A 170 -2.98 -9.66 -3.34
N ASP A 171 -1.67 -9.43 -3.50
CA ASP A 171 -0.65 -10.04 -2.64
C ASP A 171 -0.53 -9.33 -1.28
N GLN A 172 -1.08 -8.11 -1.17
CA GLN A 172 -0.99 -7.27 0.03
C GLN A 172 -2.34 -6.61 0.31
N PRO A 173 -3.26 -7.29 1.01
CA PRO A 173 -4.60 -6.78 1.33
C PRO A 173 -4.55 -5.41 2.03
N PHE A 174 -5.50 -4.54 1.67
CA PHE A 174 -5.73 -3.26 2.33
C PHE A 174 -6.81 -3.43 3.40
N VAL A 175 -6.53 -3.00 4.61
CA VAL A 175 -7.43 -3.15 5.75
C VAL A 175 -7.70 -1.80 6.40
N VAL A 176 -8.98 -1.42 6.45
CA VAL A 176 -9.45 -0.26 7.22
C VAL A 176 -9.97 -0.78 8.56
N SER A 177 -9.27 -0.46 9.63
CA SER A 177 -9.71 -0.78 10.99
C SER A 177 -10.53 0.37 11.54
N THR A 178 -11.70 0.05 12.11
CA THR A 178 -12.59 1.00 12.77
C THR A 178 -12.89 0.52 14.19
N TYR A 179 -13.63 1.31 14.95
CA TYR A 179 -14.11 0.89 16.27
C TYR A 179 -15.03 -0.35 16.20
N ALA A 180 -15.78 -0.51 15.09
CA ALA A 180 -16.82 -1.53 14.91
C ALA A 180 -16.34 -2.78 14.15
N SER A 181 -15.47 -2.61 13.16
CA SER A 181 -15.05 -3.70 12.26
C SER A 181 -13.71 -3.46 11.61
N ASP A 182 -13.15 -4.51 11.01
CA ASP A 182 -12.04 -4.46 10.06
C ASP A 182 -12.59 -4.74 8.64
N ILE A 183 -12.33 -3.81 7.71
CA ILE A 183 -12.79 -3.86 6.32
C ILE A 183 -11.60 -4.22 5.44
N GLU A 184 -11.63 -5.40 4.80
CA GLU A 184 -10.55 -5.94 3.98
C GLU A 184 -10.90 -5.91 2.50
N VAL A 185 -9.96 -5.36 1.68
CA VAL A 185 -10.11 -5.24 0.23
C VAL A 185 -8.78 -5.51 -0.49
N LEU A 186 -8.83 -5.79 -1.80
CA LEU A 186 -7.63 -6.02 -2.62
C LEU A 186 -7.37 -4.89 -3.64
N GLY A 187 -8.41 -4.13 -3.98
CA GLY A 187 -8.40 -3.03 -4.95
C GLY A 187 -9.85 -2.69 -5.26
N THR A 188 -10.40 -1.69 -4.61
CA THR A 188 -11.85 -1.52 -4.43
C THR A 188 -12.13 -0.05 -4.18
N LYS A 189 -13.26 0.44 -4.71
CA LYS A 189 -13.80 1.76 -4.38
C LYS A 189 -15.00 1.60 -3.44
N PHE A 190 -14.90 2.14 -2.22
CA PHE A 190 -15.91 1.99 -1.18
C PHE A 190 -15.91 3.16 -0.22
N ASN A 191 -17.07 3.44 0.38
CA ASN A 191 -17.26 4.45 1.42
C ASN A 191 -17.36 3.76 2.79
N VAL A 192 -16.75 4.36 3.79
CA VAL A 192 -16.85 3.92 5.20
C VAL A 192 -17.28 5.11 6.03
N ASN A 193 -18.36 4.96 6.79
CA ASN A 193 -18.81 5.91 7.81
C ASN A 193 -18.77 5.19 9.16
N ALA A 194 -17.88 5.64 10.05
CA ALA A 194 -17.62 4.98 11.34
C ALA A 194 -17.29 6.06 12.41
N TYR A 195 -18.33 6.78 12.87
CA TYR A 195 -18.23 7.74 13.95
C TYR A 195 -18.58 7.08 15.29
N PRO A 196 -17.60 6.82 16.17
CA PRO A 196 -17.84 6.13 17.45
C PRO A 196 -18.82 6.86 18.37
N GLU A 197 -18.76 8.19 18.38
CA GLU A 197 -19.62 9.06 19.20
C GLU A 197 -21.11 8.95 18.86
N LYS A 198 -21.43 8.55 17.63
CA LYS A 198 -22.79 8.31 17.15
C LYS A 198 -23.18 6.84 17.17
N ASN A 199 -22.27 5.96 17.55
CA ASN A 199 -22.41 4.52 17.37
C ASN A 199 -22.81 4.14 15.92
N SER A 200 -22.37 4.96 14.95
CA SER A 200 -22.71 4.84 13.52
C SER A 200 -21.63 4.07 12.81
N PHE A 201 -22.02 2.93 12.20
CA PHE A 201 -21.16 2.16 11.33
C PHE A 201 -21.90 1.77 10.05
N HIS A 202 -21.32 2.18 8.93
CA HIS A 202 -21.88 1.93 7.60
C HIS A 202 -20.74 1.78 6.59
N VAL A 203 -20.82 0.75 5.75
CA VAL A 203 -19.87 0.52 4.65
C VAL A 203 -20.66 0.29 3.37
N ALA A 204 -20.41 1.10 2.35
CA ALA A 204 -21.06 0.96 1.03
C ALA A 204 -20.02 0.67 -0.06
N LEU A 205 -20.32 -0.31 -0.90
CA LEU A 205 -19.45 -0.71 -1.99
C LEU A 205 -19.86 -0.10 -3.32
N ILE A 206 -18.92 0.61 -3.95
CA ILE A 206 -19.11 1.21 -5.28
C ILE A 206 -18.56 0.28 -6.37
N GLU A 207 -17.33 -0.21 -6.22
CA GLU A 207 -16.66 -1.05 -7.21
C GLU A 207 -15.73 -2.05 -6.53
N GLY A 208 -15.67 -3.29 -7.04
CA GLY A 208 -14.81 -4.35 -6.55
C GLY A 208 -15.49 -5.32 -5.60
N LYS A 209 -14.82 -5.68 -4.51
CA LYS A 209 -15.33 -6.57 -3.45
C LYS A 209 -14.81 -6.14 -2.09
N VAL A 210 -15.67 -6.19 -1.08
CA VAL A 210 -15.35 -5.87 0.32
C VAL A 210 -15.66 -7.07 1.19
N LYS A 211 -14.76 -7.36 2.15
CA LYS A 211 -15.01 -8.27 3.27
C LYS A 211 -15.01 -7.45 4.56
N VAL A 212 -16.11 -7.49 5.29
CA VAL A 212 -16.27 -6.81 6.58
C VAL A 212 -16.22 -7.86 7.68
N ASN A 213 -15.28 -7.69 8.62
CA ASN A 213 -15.13 -8.52 9.80
C ASN A 213 -15.52 -7.69 11.02
N SER A 214 -16.69 -7.94 11.60
CA SER A 214 -17.15 -7.28 12.82
C SER A 214 -16.27 -7.64 14.01
N LYS A 215 -16.10 -6.73 14.98
CA LYS A 215 -15.43 -7.04 16.26
C LYS A 215 -16.18 -8.10 17.08
N SER A 216 -17.48 -8.33 16.81
CA SER A 216 -18.26 -9.44 17.39
C SER A 216 -18.05 -10.80 16.70
N GLY A 217 -17.19 -10.87 15.65
CA GLY A 217 -16.85 -12.11 14.95
C GLY A 217 -17.73 -12.45 13.75
N GLN A 218 -18.68 -11.59 13.37
CA GLN A 218 -19.46 -11.78 12.15
C GLN A 218 -18.69 -11.38 10.91
N VAL A 219 -18.99 -12.00 9.77
CA VAL A 219 -18.36 -11.72 8.49
C VAL A 219 -19.42 -11.46 7.44
N ALA A 220 -19.28 -10.34 6.72
CA ALA A 220 -20.11 -10.01 5.57
C ALA A 220 -19.25 -9.78 4.33
N TYR A 221 -19.76 -10.18 3.16
CA TYR A 221 -19.18 -9.87 1.86
C TYR A 221 -20.12 -8.95 1.10
N LEU A 222 -19.58 -7.85 0.54
CA LEU A 222 -20.34 -6.90 -0.26
C LEU A 222 -19.94 -7.00 -1.73
N TYR A 223 -20.96 -6.79 -2.58
CA TYR A 223 -20.84 -6.61 -4.02
C TYR A 223 -21.30 -5.18 -4.40
N PRO A 224 -20.95 -4.67 -5.60
CA PRO A 224 -21.31 -3.31 -6.00
C PRO A 224 -22.79 -3.00 -5.86
N GLY A 225 -23.12 -1.88 -5.23
CA GLY A 225 -24.49 -1.46 -4.90
C GLY A 225 -25.04 -2.02 -3.60
N GLU A 226 -24.23 -2.78 -2.85
CA GLU A 226 -24.60 -3.25 -1.51
C GLU A 226 -23.91 -2.42 -0.43
N ASN A 227 -24.55 -2.35 0.73
CA ASN A 227 -23.98 -1.81 1.95
C ASN A 227 -24.17 -2.76 3.12
N VAL A 228 -23.47 -2.48 4.19
CA VAL A 228 -23.66 -3.10 5.51
C VAL A 228 -23.67 -2.03 6.59
N THR A 229 -24.62 -2.14 7.52
CA THR A 229 -24.69 -1.37 8.75
C THR A 229 -24.50 -2.29 9.95
N LEU A 230 -24.10 -1.73 11.10
CA LEU A 230 -24.04 -2.46 12.35
C LEU A 230 -25.15 -1.95 13.27
N SER A 231 -26.15 -2.79 13.55
CA SER A 231 -27.21 -2.52 14.49
C SER A 231 -27.19 -3.60 15.58
N ASP A 232 -27.17 -3.22 16.86
CA ASP A 232 -27.13 -4.13 18.00
C ASP A 232 -26.07 -5.25 17.90
N ASN A 233 -24.86 -4.89 17.40
CA ASN A 233 -23.77 -5.80 17.09
C ASN A 233 -24.06 -6.84 15.99
N ILE A 234 -25.10 -6.64 15.19
CA ILE A 234 -25.46 -7.49 14.05
C ILE A 234 -25.15 -6.73 12.75
N LEU A 235 -24.45 -7.40 11.84
CA LEU A 235 -24.21 -6.86 10.49
C LEU A 235 -25.46 -7.08 9.63
N GLU A 236 -26.13 -5.99 9.28
CA GLU A 236 -27.29 -5.96 8.40
C GLU A 236 -26.88 -5.51 7.01
N LYS A 237 -27.14 -6.37 6.00
CA LYS A 237 -26.79 -6.10 4.62
C LYS A 237 -28.02 -5.60 3.86
N ASN A 238 -27.85 -4.48 3.14
CA ASN A 238 -28.90 -3.86 2.35
C ASN A 238 -28.38 -3.45 0.96
N THR A 239 -29.29 -3.00 0.08
CA THR A 239 -28.94 -2.37 -1.20
C THR A 239 -29.15 -0.87 -1.12
N VAL A 240 -28.20 -0.10 -1.70
CA VAL A 240 -28.28 1.36 -1.70
C VAL A 240 -27.97 1.96 -3.06
N SER A 241 -28.43 3.19 -3.24
CA SER A 241 -28.02 4.02 -4.38
C SER A 241 -26.58 4.49 -4.17
N GLN A 242 -25.70 4.17 -5.10
CA GLN A 242 -24.31 4.63 -5.07
C GLN A 242 -24.22 6.16 -5.11
N GLU A 243 -25.16 6.83 -5.78
CA GLU A 243 -25.18 8.30 -5.83
C GLU A 243 -25.44 8.91 -4.45
N GLY A 244 -26.37 8.33 -3.68
CA GLY A 244 -26.68 8.78 -2.31
C GLY A 244 -25.47 8.70 -1.38
N GLU A 245 -24.67 7.63 -1.50
CA GLU A 245 -23.47 7.40 -0.68
C GLU A 245 -22.34 8.40 -0.96
N LEU A 246 -22.33 9.01 -2.13
CA LEU A 246 -21.27 9.92 -2.58
C LEU A 246 -21.66 11.40 -2.54
N LEU A 247 -22.87 11.75 -2.09
CA LEU A 247 -23.34 13.13 -2.04
C LEU A 247 -22.39 14.05 -1.26
N TRP A 248 -21.89 13.58 -0.13
CA TRP A 248 -20.96 14.35 0.70
C TRP A 248 -19.66 14.72 -0.03
N THR A 249 -19.19 13.91 -0.97
CA THR A 249 -17.96 14.19 -1.74
C THR A 249 -18.12 15.42 -2.66
N ASN A 250 -19.37 15.76 -2.96
CA ASN A 250 -19.77 16.93 -3.75
C ASN A 250 -20.31 18.07 -2.89
N GLY A 251 -20.12 18.02 -1.58
CA GLY A 251 -20.60 19.06 -0.67
C GLY A 251 -22.10 19.07 -0.43
N LYS A 252 -22.77 17.94 -0.64
CA LYS A 252 -24.19 17.75 -0.41
C LYS A 252 -24.41 16.89 0.83
N LEU A 253 -25.39 17.25 1.65
CA LEU A 253 -25.87 16.47 2.78
C LEU A 253 -27.19 15.80 2.42
N ASN A 254 -27.26 14.48 2.50
CA ASN A 254 -28.51 13.77 2.41
C ASN A 254 -29.23 13.81 3.76
N ILE A 255 -30.43 14.40 3.80
CA ILE A 255 -31.25 14.51 5.01
C ILE A 255 -32.51 13.62 4.94
N ALA A 256 -32.65 12.84 3.88
CA ALA A 256 -33.79 11.95 3.71
C ALA A 256 -33.82 10.83 4.75
N GLY A 257 -34.95 10.65 5.41
CA GLY A 257 -35.15 9.59 6.41
C GLY A 257 -34.44 9.81 7.75
N LEU A 258 -33.74 10.95 7.94
CA LEU A 258 -33.09 11.30 9.20
C LEU A 258 -34.06 11.99 10.15
N GLY A 259 -33.89 11.73 11.45
CA GLY A 259 -34.52 12.51 12.53
C GLY A 259 -33.89 13.91 12.67
N PHE A 260 -34.58 14.78 13.37
CA PHE A 260 -34.15 16.17 13.56
C PHE A 260 -32.75 16.24 14.20
N SER A 261 -32.51 15.49 15.28
CA SER A 261 -31.23 15.43 15.98
C SER A 261 -30.10 14.97 15.08
N ASP A 262 -30.35 13.96 14.22
CA ASP A 262 -29.35 13.45 13.28
C ASP A 262 -29.01 14.50 12.22
N ILE A 263 -30.03 15.20 11.69
CA ILE A 263 -29.82 16.28 10.71
C ILE A 263 -29.00 17.42 11.34
N ILE A 264 -29.33 17.84 12.56
CA ILE A 264 -28.55 18.87 13.27
C ILE A 264 -27.12 18.46 13.48
N SER A 265 -26.88 17.22 13.88
CA SER A 265 -25.52 16.69 14.03
C SER A 265 -24.74 16.64 12.70
N GLU A 266 -25.41 16.32 11.58
CA GLU A 266 -24.80 16.36 10.23
C GLU A 266 -24.45 17.80 9.81
N ILE A 267 -25.35 18.76 10.14
CA ILE A 267 -25.14 20.19 9.89
C ILE A 267 -23.95 20.70 10.72
N GLU A 268 -23.92 20.43 12.04
CA GLU A 268 -22.80 20.83 12.91
C GLU A 268 -21.45 20.36 12.34
N ARG A 269 -21.35 19.09 12.00
CA ARG A 269 -20.14 18.50 11.45
C ARG A 269 -19.76 19.11 10.12
N SER A 270 -20.72 19.26 9.21
CA SER A 270 -20.45 19.67 7.82
C SER A 270 -20.19 21.15 7.66
N PHE A 271 -20.69 21.99 8.59
CA PHE A 271 -20.46 23.42 8.59
C PHE A 271 -19.42 23.86 9.64
N GLY A 272 -19.02 22.97 10.55
CA GLY A 272 -18.06 23.29 11.60
C GLY A 272 -18.62 24.29 12.63
N VAL A 273 -19.90 24.18 12.94
CA VAL A 273 -20.59 25.03 13.89
C VAL A 273 -21.10 24.22 15.06
N GLN A 274 -21.32 24.88 16.20
CA GLN A 274 -22.02 24.30 17.34
C GLN A 274 -23.48 24.74 17.33
N ILE A 275 -24.41 23.77 17.47
CA ILE A 275 -25.85 24.04 17.54
C ILE A 275 -26.39 23.52 18.87
N ILE A 276 -27.04 24.37 19.63
CA ILE A 276 -27.69 24.02 20.89
C ILE A 276 -29.20 24.04 20.66
N VAL A 277 -29.83 22.87 20.82
CA VAL A 277 -31.29 22.73 20.71
C VAL A 277 -31.90 22.94 22.10
N GLU A 278 -32.66 24.03 22.28
CA GLU A 278 -33.27 24.44 23.55
C GLU A 278 -34.80 24.13 23.59
N CYS A 279 -35.37 23.69 22.45
CA CYS A 279 -36.78 23.28 22.36
C CYS A 279 -36.93 21.75 22.40
N PRO A 280 -38.15 21.23 22.66
CA PRO A 280 -38.46 19.83 22.42
C PRO A 280 -38.13 19.45 20.96
N GLU A 281 -37.59 18.28 20.76
CA GLU A 281 -37.19 17.84 19.42
C GLU A 281 -38.41 17.78 18.47
N PRO A 282 -38.40 18.55 17.36
CA PRO A 282 -39.51 18.55 16.42
C PRO A 282 -39.62 17.22 15.70
N GLU A 283 -40.82 16.71 15.51
CA GLU A 283 -41.04 15.58 14.58
C GLU A 283 -40.80 16.04 13.15
N ILE A 284 -39.99 15.32 12.44
CA ILE A 284 -39.62 15.61 11.05
C ILE A 284 -39.77 14.36 10.20
N ASN A 285 -40.33 14.50 9.00
CA ASN A 285 -40.45 13.41 8.04
C ASN A 285 -40.07 13.93 6.65
N ILE A 286 -38.81 13.72 6.28
CA ILE A 286 -38.26 14.13 4.99
C ILE A 286 -38.00 12.88 4.16
N SER A 287 -38.87 12.61 3.21
CA SER A 287 -38.72 11.45 2.30
C SER A 287 -37.62 11.66 1.24
N ARG A 288 -37.31 12.91 0.89
CA ARG A 288 -36.24 13.31 -0.03
C ARG A 288 -35.76 14.71 0.36
N GLY A 289 -34.44 14.90 0.46
CA GLY A 289 -33.88 16.21 0.74
C GLY A 289 -32.35 16.20 0.69
N GLU A 290 -31.79 17.20 0.05
CA GLU A 290 -30.35 17.46 0.01
C GLU A 290 -30.12 18.91 0.42
N LEU A 291 -29.12 19.16 1.30
CA LEU A 291 -28.63 20.47 1.63
C LEU A 291 -27.27 20.68 0.98
N LEU A 292 -27.04 21.84 0.37
CA LEU A 292 -25.76 22.21 -0.20
C LEU A 292 -24.92 22.96 0.85
N VAL A 293 -23.75 22.47 1.16
CA VAL A 293 -22.83 23.12 2.09
C VAL A 293 -22.37 24.49 1.56
N SER A 294 -22.26 24.63 0.22
CA SER A 294 -21.92 25.89 -0.45
C SER A 294 -22.92 27.03 -0.20
N ASP A 295 -24.19 26.69 0.07
CA ASP A 295 -25.22 27.71 0.28
C ASP A 295 -25.17 28.36 1.67
N GLY A 296 -24.36 27.79 2.55
CA GLY A 296 -24.13 28.28 3.90
C GLY A 296 -25.17 27.81 4.93
N ILE A 297 -24.79 27.92 6.19
CA ILE A 297 -25.54 27.40 7.32
C ILE A 297 -26.95 28.02 7.45
N ASP A 298 -27.08 29.32 7.18
CA ASP A 298 -28.37 30.03 7.30
C ASP A 298 -29.38 29.49 6.27
N MET A 299 -28.93 29.15 5.05
CA MET A 299 -29.80 28.57 4.06
C MET A 299 -30.19 27.13 4.46
N ALA A 300 -29.25 26.36 5.00
CA ALA A 300 -29.52 25.00 5.48
C ALA A 300 -30.61 25.01 6.59
N LEU A 301 -30.47 25.87 7.58
CA LEU A 301 -31.45 26.01 8.67
C LEU A 301 -32.80 26.55 8.18
N LYS A 302 -32.83 27.51 7.26
CA LYS A 302 -34.08 28.00 6.64
C LYS A 302 -34.76 26.89 5.83
N SER A 303 -34.01 26.09 5.13
CA SER A 303 -34.57 24.94 4.40
C SER A 303 -35.19 23.92 5.36
N LEU A 304 -34.56 23.69 6.52
CA LEU A 304 -35.09 22.78 7.53
C LEU A 304 -36.39 23.34 8.20
N GLN A 305 -36.53 24.67 8.32
CA GLN A 305 -37.77 25.30 8.82
C GLN A 305 -39.02 25.07 7.95
N TYR A 306 -38.86 24.59 6.70
CA TYR A 306 -40.01 24.14 5.90
C TYR A 306 -40.59 22.79 6.37
N PHE A 307 -39.81 22.01 7.12
CA PHE A 307 -40.19 20.69 7.60
C PHE A 307 -40.41 20.61 9.10
N ALA A 308 -39.91 21.57 9.85
CA ALA A 308 -40.00 21.62 11.31
C ALA A 308 -40.23 23.06 11.81
N ASP A 309 -41.08 23.21 12.80
CA ASP A 309 -41.37 24.51 13.40
C ASP A 309 -40.35 24.80 14.51
N PHE A 310 -39.41 25.69 14.22
CA PHE A 310 -38.41 26.20 15.17
C PHE A 310 -37.94 27.58 14.73
N SER A 311 -37.39 28.32 15.68
CA SER A 311 -36.64 29.56 15.41
C SER A 311 -35.16 29.36 15.78
N TYR A 312 -34.28 30.14 15.19
CA TYR A 312 -32.89 30.10 15.58
C TYR A 312 -32.27 31.49 15.73
N THR A 313 -31.25 31.55 16.58
CA THR A 313 -30.45 32.75 16.78
C THR A 313 -28.98 32.37 16.76
N ARG A 314 -28.12 33.24 16.21
CA ARG A 314 -26.68 33.02 16.15
C ARG A 314 -25.98 33.96 17.12
N ASP A 315 -25.18 33.42 18.03
CA ASP A 315 -24.21 34.19 18.79
C ASP A 315 -22.97 34.45 17.95
N TYR A 316 -22.79 35.66 17.47
CA TYR A 316 -21.65 36.05 16.62
C TYR A 316 -20.32 36.11 17.38
N LYS A 317 -20.31 36.05 18.71
CA LYS A 317 -19.06 36.04 19.50
C LYS A 317 -18.47 34.62 19.60
N THR A 318 -19.34 33.64 19.80
CA THR A 318 -18.95 32.23 19.95
C THR A 318 -19.09 31.45 18.65
N GLY A 319 -19.89 31.93 17.70
CA GLY A 319 -20.29 31.22 16.50
C GLY A 319 -21.39 30.18 16.73
N THR A 320 -21.88 30.02 17.98
CA THR A 320 -22.89 29.06 18.38
C THR A 320 -24.28 29.46 17.86
N ILE A 321 -25.05 28.48 17.43
CA ILE A 321 -26.43 28.65 17.00
C ILE A 321 -27.36 28.04 18.06
N HIS A 322 -28.37 28.77 18.45
CA HIS A 322 -29.39 28.33 19.41
C HIS A 322 -30.71 28.12 18.67
N ILE A 323 -31.26 26.91 18.72
CA ILE A 323 -32.57 26.54 18.19
C ILE A 323 -33.57 26.53 19.32
N ARG A 324 -34.73 27.23 19.11
CA ARG A 324 -35.78 27.44 20.10
C ARG A 324 -37.15 27.11 19.53
#